data_cad47c3674c5982fb1b4d60cf02ae06c
#
_entry.id   cad47c3674c5982fb1b4d60cf02ae06c
#
_cell.length_a   1.000
_cell.length_b   1.000
_cell.length_c   1.000
_cell.angle_alpha   90.00
_cell.angle_beta   90.00
_cell.angle_gamma   90.00
#
_symmetry.space_group_name_H-M   'P 1'
#
loop_
_entity.id
_entity.type
_entity.pdbx_description
1 polymer ?
#
loop_
_entity_poly.entity_id
_entity_poly.type
_entity_poly.pdbx_seq_one_letter_code
_entity_poly.pdbx_strand_id
1 'polypeptide(L)'
;MIMVSKEYKFELKNYLSELKALHLHLNNWGEGIGLPADSIPRINICLDELFTNIVSYGFDNDSENIIKFTLICDNNLVIINIEDNGIPFNPLEKLDPDFPENVESARIGGLGILIIRKLMDNVSYERKNGKNKLTMRKNI
;
A
#
# COMPACT_ATOMS: atom_id res chain seq x y z
N MET A 1 4.05 27.94 -8.98
CA MET A 1 5.11 26.94 -9.08
C MET A 1 4.59 25.67 -9.72
N ILE A 2 5.36 25.15 -10.64
CA ILE A 2 4.96 23.95 -11.35
C ILE A 2 5.46 22.72 -10.60
N MET A 3 4.54 21.84 -10.27
CA MET A 3 4.89 20.54 -9.73
C MET A 3 5.37 19.65 -10.86
N VAL A 4 6.64 19.32 -10.85
CA VAL A 4 7.14 18.28 -11.73
C VAL A 4 7.00 16.94 -11.03
N SER A 5 7.11 15.87 -11.81
CA SER A 5 7.05 14.52 -11.25
C SER A 5 8.07 14.36 -10.15
N LYS A 6 7.62 13.87 -9.01
CA LYS A 6 8.47 13.58 -7.86
C LYS A 6 8.41 12.10 -7.58
N GLU A 7 9.56 11.45 -7.68
CA GLU A 7 9.66 10.03 -7.40
C GLU A 7 10.53 9.79 -6.19
N TYR A 8 10.05 8.96 -5.27
CA TYR A 8 10.77 8.63 -4.05
C TYR A 8 10.68 7.13 -3.81
N LYS A 9 11.81 6.48 -3.64
CA LYS A 9 11.87 5.03 -3.44
C LYS A 9 12.47 4.72 -2.08
N PHE A 10 11.92 3.69 -1.44
CA PHE A 10 12.49 3.18 -0.21
C PHE A 10 12.15 1.69 -0.07
N GLU A 11 12.83 1.03 0.85
CA GLU A 11 12.66 -0.39 1.11
C GLU A 11 12.40 -0.60 2.59
N LEU A 12 11.54 -1.56 2.90
CA LEU A 12 11.30 -2.00 4.26
C LEU A 12 11.46 -3.50 4.34
N LYS A 13 11.80 -3.99 5.52
CA LYS A 13 11.81 -5.42 5.78
C LYS A 13 10.38 -5.89 6.04
N ASN A 14 10.14 -7.19 5.86
CA ASN A 14 8.81 -7.77 6.04
C ASN A 14 8.45 -8.01 7.51
N TYR A 15 8.62 -6.98 8.34
CA TYR A 15 8.28 -7.03 9.76
C TYR A 15 7.29 -5.93 10.10
N LEU A 16 6.31 -6.23 10.94
CA LEU A 16 5.33 -5.23 11.37
C LEU A 16 5.97 -4.07 12.13
N SER A 17 7.14 -4.30 12.73
CA SER A 17 7.89 -3.22 13.39
C SER A 17 8.31 -2.10 12.42
N GLU A 18 8.25 -2.35 11.12
CA GLU A 18 8.58 -1.34 10.11
C GLU A 18 7.44 -0.37 9.82
N LEU A 19 6.25 -0.56 10.39
CA LEU A 19 5.11 0.34 10.15
C LEU A 19 5.44 1.79 10.50
N LYS A 20 6.20 2.01 11.55
CA LYS A 20 6.59 3.36 11.94
C LYS A 20 7.47 4.02 10.88
N ALA A 21 8.41 3.26 10.32
CA ALA A 21 9.25 3.75 9.25
C ALA A 21 8.43 4.06 7.99
N LEU A 22 7.46 3.22 7.68
CA LEU A 22 6.55 3.44 6.55
C LEU A 22 5.84 4.79 6.68
N HIS A 23 5.30 5.08 7.86
CA HIS A 23 4.62 6.35 8.11
C HIS A 23 5.58 7.54 7.97
N LEU A 24 6.80 7.41 8.49
CA LEU A 24 7.79 8.48 8.39
C LEU A 24 8.16 8.77 6.94
N HIS A 25 8.36 7.74 6.14
CA HIS A 25 8.66 7.92 4.72
C HIS A 25 7.53 8.66 4.01
N LEU A 26 6.30 8.23 4.20
CA LEU A 26 5.18 8.87 3.53
C LEU A 26 4.96 10.30 4.01
N ASN A 27 5.00 10.52 5.33
CA ASN A 27 4.79 11.84 5.89
C ASN A 27 5.84 12.84 5.40
N ASN A 28 7.11 12.45 5.45
CA ASN A 28 8.19 13.32 5.01
C ASN A 28 8.11 13.64 3.52
N TRP A 29 7.85 12.62 2.71
CA TRP A 29 7.71 12.82 1.27
C TRP A 29 6.49 13.69 0.95
N GLY A 30 5.34 13.36 1.54
CA GLY A 30 4.10 14.08 1.27
C GLY A 30 4.16 15.54 1.67
N GLU A 31 4.72 15.82 2.84
CA GLU A 31 4.91 17.19 3.29
C GLU A 31 5.92 17.93 2.40
N GLY A 32 6.98 17.24 2.03
CA GLY A 32 8.04 17.84 1.20
C GLY A 32 7.57 18.26 -0.18
N ILE A 33 6.64 17.52 -0.78
CA ILE A 33 6.10 17.88 -2.10
C ILE A 33 4.82 18.70 -2.03
N GLY A 34 4.32 18.96 -0.82
CA GLY A 34 3.14 19.80 -0.62
C GLY A 34 1.81 19.13 -0.86
N LEU A 35 1.70 17.83 -0.53
CA LEU A 35 0.40 17.18 -0.60
C LEU A 35 -0.59 17.82 0.36
N PRO A 36 -1.88 17.85 0.00
CA PRO A 36 -2.90 18.33 0.95
C PRO A 36 -2.81 17.55 2.26
N ALA A 37 -2.92 18.26 3.37
CA ALA A 37 -2.72 17.67 4.69
C ALA A 37 -3.65 16.50 4.97
N ASP A 38 -4.87 16.53 4.44
CA ASP A 38 -5.86 15.47 4.68
C ASP A 38 -5.62 14.23 3.80
N SER A 39 -4.81 14.31 2.76
CA SER A 39 -4.53 13.16 1.92
C SER A 39 -3.51 12.22 2.57
N ILE A 40 -2.59 12.75 3.35
CA ILE A 40 -1.54 11.95 3.98
C ILE A 40 -2.09 10.89 4.93
N PRO A 41 -2.99 11.22 5.87
CA PRO A 41 -3.58 10.19 6.73
C PRO A 41 -4.36 9.13 5.96
N ARG A 42 -5.05 9.53 4.90
CA ARG A 42 -5.82 8.60 4.07
C ARG A 42 -4.92 7.60 3.37
N ILE A 43 -3.81 8.08 2.83
CA ILE A 43 -2.83 7.19 2.18
C ILE A 43 -2.18 6.28 3.23
N ASN A 44 -1.86 6.81 4.41
CA ASN A 44 -1.28 6.02 5.49
C ASN A 44 -2.19 4.85 5.90
N ILE A 45 -3.49 5.07 6.01
CA ILE A 45 -4.44 4.00 6.35
C ILE A 45 -4.37 2.89 5.31
N CYS A 46 -4.32 3.24 4.04
CA CYS A 46 -4.25 2.25 2.97
C CYS A 46 -2.93 1.50 2.98
N LEU A 47 -1.82 2.20 3.17
CA LEU A 47 -0.50 1.58 3.24
C LEU A 47 -0.37 0.64 4.44
N ASP A 48 -0.90 1.02 5.58
CA ASP A 48 -0.91 0.18 6.77
C ASP A 48 -1.59 -1.15 6.49
N GLU A 49 -2.77 -1.09 5.90
CA GLU A 49 -3.55 -2.29 5.62
C GLU A 49 -2.84 -3.20 4.63
N LEU A 50 -2.32 -2.63 3.56
CA LEU A 50 -1.63 -3.40 2.54
C LEU A 50 -0.32 -3.99 3.05
N PHE A 51 0.47 -3.20 3.75
CA PHE A 51 1.74 -3.68 4.29
C PHE A 51 1.50 -4.80 5.31
N THR A 52 0.54 -4.61 6.21
CA THR A 52 0.21 -5.62 7.22
C THR A 52 -0.21 -6.93 6.56
N ASN A 53 -1.03 -6.86 5.52
CA ASN A 53 -1.47 -8.05 4.79
C ASN A 53 -0.31 -8.73 4.08
N ILE A 54 0.57 -7.97 3.43
CA ILE A 54 1.73 -8.53 2.74
C ILE A 54 2.66 -9.23 3.74
N VAL A 55 2.95 -8.58 4.86
CA VAL A 55 3.81 -9.17 5.89
C VAL A 55 3.19 -10.45 6.46
N SER A 56 1.88 -10.43 6.70
CA SER A 56 1.19 -11.54 7.36
C SER A 56 0.96 -12.73 6.44
N TYR A 57 0.75 -12.49 5.14
CA TYR A 57 0.28 -13.55 4.22
C TYR A 57 1.12 -13.69 2.95
N GLY A 58 2.02 -12.77 2.69
CA GLY A 58 2.75 -12.73 1.43
C GLY A 58 4.01 -13.57 1.38
N PHE A 59 4.42 -14.16 2.50
CA PHE A 59 5.65 -14.95 2.57
C PHE A 59 5.37 -16.27 3.26
N ASP A 60 6.01 -17.33 2.77
CA ASP A 60 5.82 -18.68 3.29
C ASP A 60 7.02 -19.17 4.11
N ASN A 61 7.92 -18.25 4.48
CA ASN A 61 9.07 -18.56 5.30
C ASN A 61 9.28 -17.46 6.33
N ASP A 62 10.15 -17.72 7.31
CA ASP A 62 10.47 -16.77 8.36
C ASP A 62 11.70 -15.94 8.03
N SER A 63 12.18 -16.01 6.79
CA SER A 63 13.36 -15.28 6.36
C SER A 63 13.06 -13.80 6.22
N GLU A 64 14.10 -12.99 6.41
CA GLU A 64 13.98 -11.57 6.14
C GLU A 64 13.86 -11.33 4.64
N ASN A 65 12.84 -10.60 4.25
CA ASN A 65 12.60 -10.24 2.86
C ASN A 65 12.41 -8.73 2.77
N ILE A 66 12.53 -8.20 1.55
CA ILE A 66 12.44 -6.77 1.31
C ILE A 66 11.16 -6.47 0.55
N ILE A 67 10.46 -5.43 0.99
CA ILE A 67 9.30 -4.89 0.30
C ILE A 67 9.69 -3.51 -0.20
N LYS A 68 9.55 -3.30 -1.50
CA LYS A 68 9.97 -2.06 -2.16
C LYS A 68 8.79 -1.15 -2.41
N PHE A 69 8.98 0.12 -2.11
CA PHE A 69 7.96 1.15 -2.31
C PHE A 69 8.46 2.20 -3.28
N THR A 70 7.59 2.64 -4.17
CA THR A 70 7.83 3.78 -5.03
C THR A 70 6.65 4.73 -4.90
N LEU A 71 6.93 5.96 -4.50
CA LEU A 71 5.93 7.02 -4.38
C LEU A 71 6.16 8.01 -5.49
N ILE A 72 5.12 8.31 -6.25
CA ILE A 72 5.21 9.21 -7.40
C ILE A 72 4.09 10.23 -7.30
N CYS A 73 4.42 11.50 -7.53
CA CYS A 73 3.41 12.53 -7.71
C CYS A 73 3.65 13.21 -9.05
N ASP A 74 2.71 13.06 -9.95
CA ASP A 74 2.78 13.64 -11.29
C ASP A 74 1.53 14.49 -11.48
N ASN A 75 1.74 15.81 -11.51
CA ASN A 75 0.66 16.78 -11.47
C ASN A 75 -0.21 16.54 -10.23
N ASN A 76 -1.47 16.21 -10.39
CA ASN A 76 -2.37 15.98 -9.26
C ASN A 76 -2.67 14.51 -9.05
N LEU A 77 -1.78 13.63 -9.51
CA LEU A 77 -1.96 12.19 -9.36
C LEU A 77 -0.84 11.61 -8.50
N VAL A 78 -1.22 10.97 -7.41
CA VAL A 78 -0.29 10.20 -6.60
C VAL A 78 -0.38 8.73 -7.02
N ILE A 79 0.76 8.13 -7.30
CA ILE A 79 0.86 6.72 -7.64
C ILE A 79 1.79 6.06 -6.63
N ILE A 80 1.36 4.95 -6.06
CA ILE A 80 2.14 4.20 -5.09
C ILE A 80 2.28 2.78 -5.59
N ASN A 81 3.53 2.33 -5.75
CA ASN A 81 3.84 0.96 -6.12
C ASN A 81 4.43 0.24 -4.92
N ILE A 82 3.96 -0.97 -4.67
CA ILE A 82 4.51 -1.85 -3.62
C ILE A 82 4.90 -3.15 -4.30
N GLU A 83 6.16 -3.54 -4.19
CA GLU A 83 6.67 -4.72 -4.87
C GLU A 83 7.39 -5.63 -3.89
N ASP A 84 7.14 -6.93 -3.99
CA ASP A 84 7.85 -7.94 -3.22
C ASP A 84 8.02 -9.21 -4.06
N ASN A 85 8.91 -10.09 -3.63
CA ASN A 85 9.13 -11.36 -4.29
C ASN A 85 8.69 -12.55 -3.41
N GLY A 86 7.64 -12.33 -2.65
CA GLY A 86 7.02 -13.39 -1.87
C GLY A 86 6.23 -14.38 -2.73
N ILE A 87 5.40 -15.17 -2.09
CA ILE A 87 4.50 -16.06 -2.81
C ILE A 87 3.45 -15.24 -3.56
N PRO A 88 2.82 -15.81 -4.59
CA PRO A 88 1.70 -15.12 -5.25
C PRO A 88 0.61 -14.80 -4.23
N PHE A 89 0.39 -13.52 -4.00
CA PHE A 89 -0.59 -13.07 -3.02
C PHE A 89 -1.17 -11.74 -3.45
N ASN A 90 -2.46 -11.72 -3.74
CA ASN A 90 -3.18 -10.50 -4.08
C ASN A 90 -4.02 -10.06 -2.87
N PRO A 91 -3.58 -9.04 -2.13
CA PRO A 91 -4.34 -8.58 -0.96
C PRO A 91 -5.75 -8.11 -1.30
N LEU A 92 -5.98 -7.72 -2.55
CA LEU A 92 -7.29 -7.21 -2.98
C LEU A 92 -8.34 -8.30 -3.09
N GLU A 93 -7.91 -9.56 -3.22
CA GLU A 93 -8.81 -10.71 -3.31
C GLU A 93 -9.05 -11.37 -1.97
N LYS A 94 -8.30 -10.99 -0.97
CA LYS A 94 -8.30 -11.71 0.30
C LYS A 94 -9.68 -11.84 0.91
N LEU A 95 -10.51 -10.83 0.75
CA LEU A 95 -11.88 -10.86 1.21
C LEU A 95 -12.78 -10.35 0.12
N ASP A 96 -13.76 -11.17 -0.22
CA ASP A 96 -14.82 -10.74 -1.10
C ASP A 96 -15.66 -9.72 -0.32
N PRO A 97 -15.65 -8.44 -0.69
CA PRO A 97 -16.41 -7.43 0.02
C PRO A 97 -17.93 -7.66 -0.08
N ASP A 98 -18.37 -8.46 -1.06
CA ASP A 98 -19.79 -8.70 -1.24
C ASP A 98 -20.36 -9.67 -0.22
N PHE A 99 -19.51 -10.52 0.35
CA PHE A 99 -19.98 -11.57 1.24
C PHE A 99 -19.05 -11.82 2.41
N PRO A 100 -19.00 -10.92 3.40
CA PRO A 100 -18.37 -11.27 4.65
C PRO A 100 -19.24 -12.32 5.30
N GLU A 101 -18.76 -13.56 5.39
CA GLU A 101 -19.52 -14.65 5.97
C GLU A 101 -19.91 -14.38 7.40
N ASN A 102 -19.10 -13.60 8.09
CA ASN A 102 -19.39 -13.19 9.45
C ASN A 102 -18.63 -11.91 9.79
N VAL A 103 -18.98 -11.33 10.93
CA VAL A 103 -18.40 -10.06 11.38
C VAL A 103 -16.89 -10.19 11.64
N GLU A 104 -16.45 -11.36 12.09
CA GLU A 104 -15.03 -11.56 12.36
C GLU A 104 -14.21 -11.59 11.08
N SER A 105 -14.70 -12.26 10.05
CA SER A 105 -14.03 -12.27 8.75
C SER A 105 -13.91 -10.86 8.19
N ALA A 106 -14.96 -10.05 8.34
CA ALA A 106 -14.95 -8.67 7.90
C ALA A 106 -13.93 -7.85 8.67
N ARG A 107 -13.71 -8.13 9.96
CA ARG A 107 -12.73 -7.40 10.75
C ARG A 107 -11.30 -7.75 10.39
N ILE A 108 -11.04 -8.97 9.96
CA ILE A 108 -9.68 -9.48 9.74
C ILE A 108 -9.18 -9.13 8.34
N GLY A 109 -9.67 -8.08 7.73
CA GLY A 109 -9.14 -7.63 6.47
C GLY A 109 -10.18 -7.20 5.44
N GLY A 110 -11.44 -7.63 5.60
CA GLY A 110 -12.49 -7.24 4.67
C GLY A 110 -12.76 -5.75 4.70
N LEU A 111 -12.77 -5.19 5.89
CA LEU A 111 -12.98 -3.75 6.07
C LEU A 111 -11.81 -2.95 5.53
N GLY A 112 -10.58 -3.47 5.67
CA GLY A 112 -9.40 -2.80 5.15
C GLY A 112 -9.46 -2.63 3.65
N ILE A 113 -9.82 -3.68 2.91
CA ILE A 113 -9.94 -3.61 1.45
C ILE A 113 -11.05 -2.66 1.04
N LEU A 114 -12.17 -2.67 1.74
CA LEU A 114 -13.26 -1.72 1.48
C LEU A 114 -12.81 -0.28 1.68
N ILE A 115 -12.03 -0.02 2.74
CA ILE A 115 -11.49 1.31 3.00
C ILE A 115 -10.56 1.73 1.87
N ILE A 116 -9.67 0.83 1.43
CA ILE A 116 -8.74 1.13 0.35
C ILE A 116 -9.50 1.49 -0.93
N ARG A 117 -10.51 0.70 -1.29
CA ARG A 117 -11.30 0.97 -2.48
C ARG A 117 -12.08 2.27 -2.38
N LYS A 118 -12.43 2.67 -1.17
CA LYS A 118 -13.14 3.92 -0.94
C LYS A 118 -12.22 5.13 -0.99
N LEU A 119 -11.00 5.00 -0.45
CA LEU A 119 -10.07 6.11 -0.35
C LEU A 119 -9.20 6.30 -1.59
N MET A 120 -8.95 5.24 -2.35
CA MET A 120 -8.16 5.30 -3.58
C MET A 120 -9.05 5.34 -4.80
N ASP A 121 -8.61 6.02 -5.84
CA ASP A 121 -9.36 6.08 -7.09
C ASP A 121 -9.18 4.82 -7.90
N ASN A 122 -8.04 4.15 -7.75
CA ASN A 122 -7.77 2.89 -8.44
C ASN A 122 -6.75 2.08 -7.65
N VAL A 123 -6.96 0.78 -7.59
CA VAL A 123 -5.99 -0.17 -7.04
C VAL A 123 -5.92 -1.37 -7.97
N SER A 124 -4.71 -1.87 -8.19
CA SER A 124 -4.50 -3.01 -9.08
C SER A 124 -3.36 -3.87 -8.59
N TYR A 125 -3.39 -5.13 -8.97
CA TYR A 125 -2.39 -6.12 -8.61
C TYR A 125 -1.91 -6.83 -9.86
N GLU A 126 -0.61 -7.13 -9.89
CA GLU A 126 0.00 -7.89 -10.98
C GLU A 126 1.04 -8.84 -10.40
N ARG A 127 1.04 -10.07 -10.89
CA ARG A 127 2.11 -11.04 -10.60
C ARG A 127 2.92 -11.22 -11.86
N LYS A 128 4.20 -10.83 -11.82
CA LYS A 128 5.06 -10.87 -13.00
C LYS A 128 6.50 -11.11 -12.60
N ASN A 129 7.15 -12.02 -13.32
CA ASN A 129 8.58 -12.31 -13.15
C ASN A 129 8.94 -12.65 -11.68
N GLY A 130 8.07 -13.45 -11.02
CA GLY A 130 8.31 -13.85 -9.63
C GLY A 130 8.07 -12.79 -8.60
N LYS A 131 7.39 -11.70 -8.99
CA LYS A 131 7.15 -10.58 -8.08
C LYS A 131 5.68 -10.21 -8.01
N ASN A 132 5.23 -9.84 -6.82
CA ASN A 132 3.94 -9.22 -6.61
C ASN A 132 4.11 -7.72 -6.76
N LYS A 133 3.24 -7.09 -7.53
CA LYS A 133 3.25 -5.65 -7.69
C LYS A 133 1.85 -5.10 -7.49
N LEU A 134 1.73 -4.25 -6.50
CA LEU A 134 0.47 -3.58 -6.18
C LEU A 134 0.60 -2.11 -6.52
N THR A 135 -0.40 -1.55 -7.16
CA THR A 135 -0.39 -0.14 -7.56
C THR A 135 -1.65 0.53 -7.06
N MET A 136 -1.49 1.66 -6.39
CA MET A 136 -2.61 2.51 -5.98
C MET A 136 -2.49 3.85 -6.68
N ARG A 137 -3.63 4.43 -7.07
CA ARG A 137 -3.68 5.76 -7.66
C ARG A 137 -4.72 6.60 -6.93
N LYS A 138 -4.35 7.83 -6.67
CA LYS A 138 -5.23 8.79 -6.01
C LYS A 138 -5.08 10.17 -6.62
N ASN A 139 -6.19 10.74 -7.06
CA ASN A 139 -6.23 12.14 -7.49
C ASN A 139 -6.23 13.03 -6.26
N ILE A 140 -5.46 14.09 -6.34
CA ILE A 140 -5.31 15.02 -5.22
C ILE A 140 -6.06 16.32 -5.51
#